data_e02d66bbed008b369bd742e81df5883b
#
_entry.id   e02d66bbed008b369bd742e81df5883b
#
_cell.length_a   1.000
_cell.length_b   1.000
_cell.length_c   1.000
_cell.angle_alpha   90.00
_cell.angle_beta   90.00
_cell.angle_gamma   90.00
#
_symmetry.space_group_name_H-M   'P 1'
#
loop_
_entity.id
_entity.type
_entity.pdbx_description
1 polymer ?
#
loop_
_entity_poly.entity_id
_entity_poly.type
_entity_poly.pdbx_seq_one_letter_code
_entity_poly.pdbx_strand_id
1 'polypeptide(L)'
;MSIKIKEYLLKNSPCYMSGRKITPTGGMLHSIGCPQPDPKVIANNFAASHSACVHAVVGKDAVVLQLLPWGSRAWHCGSGKNGSGNNSLISIEMTEPASIKYTGGASWIETGDGSNTKAHVLATYSNAVQFFAYICKKYGFNPENGNVLMSHHEGHLKGIASNHGDPEHIWEKFGLSMDQFRKDVKKAMNGESVTTTPSVAVDNSSDDKSSQKINTLNGTVTIIYKGSDGLNLRTAPSVTAPVDQVAHGGTFTVIGISADEKWYKLKNGLFVTAIPDYVSFKATEEQKESTAGTGYFRVRKTWDNANTQIGAFKQKENAIDLCKQNSGYKVFDNSGKEIYPCIAEASTGSFGFRVKVSDLRIRKGPGTTYDYHKKNGAPVYTGVGSFTIIKTKDGPGAKQWGLLSSYSKNEDGWIALDDEFGEKVNS
;
A
#
# COMPACT_ATOMS: atom_id res chain seq x y z
N MET A 1 -17.84 -13.70 21.65
CA MET A 1 -17.55 -15.12 22.00
C MET A 1 -16.05 -15.31 21.98
N SER A 2 -15.48 -16.10 22.90
CA SER A 2 -14.04 -16.43 22.86
C SER A 2 -13.79 -17.55 21.87
N ILE A 3 -12.76 -17.43 21.02
CA ILE A 3 -12.31 -18.52 20.15
C ILE A 3 -11.59 -19.60 20.99
N LYS A 4 -11.64 -20.83 20.47
CA LYS A 4 -10.84 -21.94 20.99
C LYS A 4 -9.72 -22.26 20.01
N ILE A 5 -8.47 -22.03 20.40
CA ILE A 5 -7.30 -22.45 19.60
C ILE A 5 -7.03 -23.92 19.91
N LYS A 6 -7.09 -24.76 18.88
CA LYS A 6 -6.80 -26.17 18.95
C LYS A 6 -5.49 -26.47 18.22
N GLU A 7 -4.54 -27.05 18.90
CA GLU A 7 -3.32 -27.55 18.25
C GLU A 7 -3.66 -28.64 17.24
N TYR A 8 -3.23 -28.42 16.00
CA TYR A 8 -3.27 -29.35 14.89
C TYR A 8 -1.93 -29.30 14.15
N LEU A 9 -0.83 -29.40 14.93
CA LEU A 9 0.50 -29.16 14.40
C LEU A 9 0.89 -30.13 13.30
N LEU A 10 1.23 -29.60 12.13
CA LEU A 10 1.61 -30.36 10.94
C LEU A 10 3.08 -30.82 11.01
N LYS A 11 3.44 -31.60 12.03
CA LYS A 11 4.82 -31.96 12.38
C LYS A 11 5.61 -32.61 11.25
N ASN A 12 4.92 -33.29 10.33
CA ASN A 12 5.52 -33.98 9.18
C ASN A 12 5.48 -33.16 7.89
N SER A 13 4.92 -31.92 7.90
CA SER A 13 4.94 -31.09 6.70
C SER A 13 6.33 -30.53 6.41
N PRO A 14 6.71 -30.35 5.14
CA PRO A 14 8.02 -29.78 4.77
C PRO A 14 8.27 -28.41 5.43
N CYS A 15 7.23 -27.59 5.56
CA CYS A 15 7.30 -26.29 6.21
C CYS A 15 7.69 -26.42 7.70
N TYR A 16 7.02 -27.29 8.45
CA TYR A 16 7.34 -27.55 9.86
C TYR A 16 8.76 -28.13 10.01
N MET A 17 9.10 -29.12 9.19
CA MET A 17 10.38 -29.80 9.21
C MET A 17 11.55 -28.89 8.78
N SER A 18 11.32 -27.82 8.07
CA SER A 18 12.34 -26.82 7.73
C SER A 18 13.04 -26.24 8.96
N GLY A 19 12.39 -26.30 10.13
CA GLY A 19 12.92 -25.85 11.41
C GLY A 19 13.18 -24.35 11.54
N ARG A 20 12.96 -23.57 10.47
CA ARG A 20 13.24 -22.12 10.46
C ARG A 20 12.34 -21.39 11.44
N LYS A 21 12.93 -20.43 12.16
CA LYS A 21 12.24 -19.62 13.18
C LYS A 21 12.13 -18.17 12.75
N ILE A 22 11.16 -17.48 13.36
CA ILE A 22 10.97 -16.04 13.28
C ILE A 22 10.82 -15.45 14.67
N THR A 23 11.12 -14.18 14.79
CA THR A 23 10.63 -13.32 15.88
C THR A 23 9.42 -12.56 15.33
N PRO A 24 8.18 -12.88 15.79
CA PRO A 24 7.00 -12.24 15.26
C PRO A 24 7.02 -10.72 15.50
N THR A 25 6.74 -9.95 14.45
CA THR A 25 6.59 -8.49 14.50
C THR A 25 5.18 -8.03 14.15
N GLY A 26 4.30 -8.96 13.78
CA GLY A 26 2.93 -8.66 13.38
C GLY A 26 2.21 -9.89 12.84
N GLY A 27 1.13 -9.64 12.10
CA GLY A 27 0.31 -10.66 11.48
C GLY A 27 -0.12 -10.33 10.06
N MET A 28 -0.38 -11.38 9.28
CA MET A 28 -0.92 -11.29 7.93
C MET A 28 -2.14 -12.19 7.77
N LEU A 29 -3.20 -11.61 7.21
CA LEU A 29 -4.45 -12.29 6.91
C LEU A 29 -4.46 -12.78 5.48
N HIS A 30 -4.98 -14.01 5.30
CA HIS A 30 -5.28 -14.60 4.01
C HIS A 30 -6.69 -15.17 4.00
N SER A 31 -7.23 -15.41 2.80
CA SER A 31 -8.34 -16.31 2.57
C SER A 31 -8.01 -17.25 1.42
N ILE A 32 -8.52 -18.48 1.51
CA ILE A 32 -8.00 -19.64 0.76
C ILE A 32 -8.12 -19.54 -0.77
N GLY A 33 -8.90 -18.60 -1.30
CA GLY A 33 -9.08 -18.42 -2.75
C GLY A 33 -9.81 -19.58 -3.43
N CYS A 34 -10.58 -20.37 -2.68
CA CYS A 34 -11.42 -21.42 -3.22
C CYS A 34 -12.63 -21.67 -2.29
N PRO A 35 -13.77 -22.19 -2.82
CA PRO A 35 -14.99 -22.42 -2.05
C PRO A 35 -14.83 -23.62 -1.10
N GLN A 36 -13.96 -23.49 -0.08
CA GLN A 36 -13.70 -24.53 0.90
C GLN A 36 -14.04 -24.06 2.32
N PRO A 37 -15.19 -24.51 2.88
CA PRO A 37 -15.64 -24.09 4.21
C PRO A 37 -15.05 -24.90 5.37
N ASP A 38 -14.42 -26.04 5.12
CA ASP A 38 -13.90 -26.91 6.17
C ASP A 38 -12.41 -26.62 6.47
N PRO A 39 -12.07 -26.10 7.68
CA PRO A 39 -10.71 -25.81 8.06
C PRO A 39 -9.79 -27.05 8.12
N LYS A 40 -10.35 -28.25 8.33
CA LYS A 40 -9.55 -29.49 8.34
C LYS A 40 -9.08 -29.89 6.95
N VAL A 41 -9.91 -29.67 5.93
CA VAL A 41 -9.54 -29.92 4.53
C VAL A 41 -8.37 -29.00 4.15
N ILE A 42 -8.44 -27.73 4.51
CA ILE A 42 -7.35 -26.78 4.29
C ILE A 42 -6.08 -27.19 5.05
N ALA A 43 -6.21 -27.57 6.32
CA ALA A 43 -5.08 -28.04 7.13
C ALA A 43 -4.41 -29.29 6.51
N ASN A 44 -5.19 -30.24 6.01
CA ASN A 44 -4.66 -31.43 5.35
C ASN A 44 -3.97 -31.10 4.02
N ASN A 45 -4.48 -30.14 3.26
CA ASN A 45 -3.81 -29.67 2.04
C ASN A 45 -2.45 -29.04 2.37
N PHE A 46 -2.35 -28.24 3.44
CA PHE A 46 -1.07 -27.71 3.91
C PHE A 46 -0.12 -28.79 4.45
N ALA A 47 -0.66 -29.86 5.04
CA ALA A 47 0.15 -30.99 5.47
C ALA A 47 0.90 -31.68 4.31
N ALA A 48 0.26 -31.75 3.14
CA ALA A 48 0.81 -32.33 1.93
C ALA A 48 1.60 -31.32 1.07
N SER A 49 1.49 -30.01 1.36
CA SER A 49 2.07 -28.96 0.52
C SER A 49 3.59 -28.87 0.70
N HIS A 50 4.31 -28.78 -0.43
CA HIS A 50 5.74 -28.51 -0.49
C HIS A 50 6.06 -27.02 -0.72
N SER A 51 5.05 -26.15 -0.90
CA SER A 51 5.25 -24.77 -1.30
C SER A 51 4.54 -23.75 -0.42
N ALA A 52 3.52 -24.15 0.36
CA ALA A 52 2.73 -23.22 1.16
C ALA A 52 2.36 -23.81 2.54
N CYS A 53 2.28 -22.94 3.53
CA CYS A 53 1.70 -23.21 4.85
C CYS A 53 1.46 -21.92 5.62
N VAL A 54 0.51 -21.96 6.56
CA VAL A 54 0.19 -20.87 7.48
C VAL A 54 0.32 -21.31 8.92
N HIS A 55 0.30 -20.36 9.87
CA HIS A 55 0.34 -20.70 11.30
C HIS A 55 -0.99 -21.22 11.80
N ALA A 56 -2.11 -20.76 11.26
CA ALA A 56 -3.43 -21.24 11.66
C ALA A 56 -4.46 -21.14 10.53
N VAL A 57 -5.52 -21.96 10.63
CA VAL A 57 -6.71 -21.88 9.79
C VAL A 57 -7.90 -21.47 10.65
N VAL A 58 -8.66 -20.49 10.16
CA VAL A 58 -9.84 -19.92 10.80
C VAL A 58 -11.08 -20.27 10.00
N GLY A 59 -11.95 -21.09 10.58
CA GLY A 59 -13.26 -21.43 10.02
C GLY A 59 -14.39 -20.54 10.55
N LYS A 60 -15.62 -20.81 10.10
CA LYS A 60 -16.84 -20.13 10.58
C LYS A 60 -17.17 -20.47 12.05
N ASP A 61 -16.77 -21.64 12.50
CA ASP A 61 -16.97 -22.05 13.88
C ASP A 61 -15.89 -21.42 14.78
N ALA A 62 -16.18 -21.19 16.05
CA ALA A 62 -15.27 -20.52 16.99
C ALA A 62 -14.02 -21.37 17.37
N VAL A 63 -13.57 -22.24 16.47
CA VAL A 63 -12.38 -23.09 16.60
C VAL A 63 -11.36 -22.72 15.55
N VAL A 64 -10.16 -22.36 16.01
CA VAL A 64 -8.99 -22.08 15.16
C VAL A 64 -8.04 -23.26 15.22
N LEU A 65 -7.64 -23.79 14.08
CA LEU A 65 -6.65 -24.88 14.01
C LEU A 65 -5.25 -24.27 13.92
N GLN A 66 -4.42 -24.46 14.94
CA GLN A 66 -3.02 -24.06 14.91
C GLN A 66 -2.19 -25.13 14.21
N LEU A 67 -1.56 -24.77 13.08
CA LEU A 67 -0.80 -25.68 12.23
C LEU A 67 0.71 -25.65 12.50
N LEU A 68 1.22 -24.49 12.93
CA LEU A 68 2.63 -24.26 13.24
C LEU A 68 2.77 -23.55 14.60
N PRO A 69 3.88 -23.78 15.33
CA PRO A 69 4.25 -22.89 16.45
C PRO A 69 4.37 -21.45 15.98
N TRP A 70 3.90 -20.47 16.76
CA TRP A 70 3.89 -19.04 16.37
C TRP A 70 5.25 -18.47 16.01
N GLY A 71 6.33 -18.98 16.57
CA GLY A 71 7.71 -18.60 16.25
C GLY A 71 8.33 -19.40 15.09
N SER A 72 7.58 -20.20 14.36
CA SER A 72 8.06 -20.87 13.15
C SER A 72 7.91 -19.98 11.94
N ARG A 73 8.80 -20.09 10.97
CA ARG A 73 8.65 -19.40 9.69
C ARG A 73 7.68 -20.16 8.80
N ALA A 74 6.51 -19.58 8.56
CA ALA A 74 5.55 -20.12 7.60
C ALA A 74 5.93 -19.74 6.15
N TRP A 75 5.24 -20.34 5.17
CA TRP A 75 5.40 -20.10 3.73
C TRP A 75 4.06 -19.61 3.17
N HIS A 76 3.64 -18.39 3.54
CA HIS A 76 2.27 -17.95 3.32
C HIS A 76 2.11 -16.84 2.26
N CYS A 77 3.12 -16.00 2.04
CA CYS A 77 2.93 -14.82 1.23
C CYS A 77 3.96 -14.65 0.09
N GLY A 78 4.83 -15.63 -0.14
CA GLY A 78 5.90 -15.45 -1.12
C GLY A 78 6.86 -14.32 -0.74
N SER A 79 7.24 -13.50 -1.73
CA SER A 79 8.12 -12.35 -1.53
C SER A 79 7.79 -11.23 -2.52
N GLY A 80 8.23 -10.02 -2.22
CA GLY A 80 8.17 -8.85 -3.09
C GLY A 80 9.52 -8.14 -3.16
N LYS A 81 9.53 -6.94 -3.71
CA LYS A 81 10.76 -6.13 -3.90
C LYS A 81 11.45 -5.73 -2.58
N ASN A 82 10.71 -5.70 -1.48
CA ASN A 82 11.19 -5.30 -0.16
C ASN A 82 11.40 -6.49 0.80
N GLY A 83 11.36 -7.73 0.29
CA GLY A 83 11.58 -8.93 1.09
C GLY A 83 10.34 -9.83 1.19
N SER A 84 10.12 -10.45 2.35
CA SER A 84 9.03 -11.41 2.54
C SER A 84 8.44 -11.33 3.94
N GLY A 85 7.12 -11.20 4.04
CA GLY A 85 6.35 -11.29 5.27
C GLY A 85 6.51 -12.63 6.00
N ASN A 86 6.87 -13.70 5.27
CA ASN A 86 7.20 -15.00 5.84
C ASN A 86 8.29 -14.94 6.93
N ASN A 87 9.14 -13.90 6.90
CA ASN A 87 10.29 -13.77 7.79
C ASN A 87 9.95 -13.19 9.16
N SER A 88 8.73 -12.65 9.35
CA SER A 88 8.38 -11.94 10.59
C SER A 88 6.90 -11.92 10.97
N LEU A 89 6.00 -12.40 10.09
CA LEU A 89 4.56 -12.28 10.34
C LEU A 89 3.92 -13.62 10.69
N ILE A 90 3.03 -13.61 11.69
CA ILE A 90 2.14 -14.73 12.00
C ILE A 90 0.97 -14.67 11.02
N SER A 91 0.70 -15.77 10.34
CA SER A 91 -0.29 -15.84 9.27
C SER A 91 -1.48 -16.73 9.61
N ILE A 92 -2.65 -16.33 9.13
CA ILE A 92 -3.84 -17.16 9.12
C ILE A 92 -4.39 -17.31 7.71
N GLU A 93 -5.10 -18.43 7.50
CA GLU A 93 -5.93 -18.67 6.34
C GLU A 93 -7.39 -18.74 6.77
N MET A 94 -8.25 -17.89 6.25
CA MET A 94 -9.69 -17.96 6.48
C MET A 94 -10.34 -18.90 5.45
N THR A 95 -11.26 -19.73 5.92
CA THR A 95 -12.08 -20.55 5.03
C THR A 95 -13.04 -19.68 4.24
N GLU A 96 -13.40 -20.15 3.04
CA GLU A 96 -14.39 -19.49 2.20
C GLU A 96 -15.66 -20.35 2.03
N PRO A 97 -16.82 -19.71 1.81
CA PRO A 97 -18.09 -20.42 1.75
C PRO A 97 -18.20 -21.34 0.52
N ALA A 98 -18.85 -22.49 0.66
CA ALA A 98 -19.15 -23.39 -0.46
C ALA A 98 -20.15 -22.79 -1.47
N SER A 99 -20.86 -21.73 -1.08
CA SER A 99 -21.87 -21.04 -1.87
C SER A 99 -21.30 -19.96 -2.80
N ILE A 100 -20.01 -20.05 -3.16
CA ILE A 100 -19.39 -19.19 -4.17
C ILE A 100 -18.76 -20.03 -5.27
N LYS A 101 -18.53 -19.39 -6.43
CA LYS A 101 -17.76 -19.95 -7.54
C LYS A 101 -16.85 -18.89 -8.10
N TYR A 102 -15.55 -19.17 -8.17
CA TYR A 102 -14.59 -18.30 -8.84
C TYR A 102 -14.79 -18.33 -10.36
N THR A 103 -14.74 -17.17 -10.98
CA THR A 103 -14.93 -16.98 -12.42
C THR A 103 -13.63 -16.59 -13.14
N GLY A 104 -12.59 -16.31 -12.38
CA GLY A 104 -11.23 -15.98 -12.87
C GLY A 104 -10.51 -15.04 -11.93
N GLY A 105 -9.23 -15.32 -11.60
CA GLY A 105 -8.46 -14.54 -10.63
C GLY A 105 -9.18 -14.40 -9.29
N ALA A 106 -9.33 -13.18 -8.80
CA ALA A 106 -10.04 -12.84 -7.55
C ALA A 106 -11.56 -12.65 -7.73
N SER A 107 -12.08 -12.77 -8.95
CA SER A 107 -13.52 -12.58 -9.25
C SER A 107 -14.32 -13.82 -8.92
N TRP A 108 -15.48 -13.64 -8.29
CA TRP A 108 -16.36 -14.72 -7.90
C TRP A 108 -17.84 -14.31 -7.94
N ILE A 109 -18.72 -15.30 -8.01
CA ILE A 109 -20.17 -15.16 -7.97
C ILE A 109 -20.76 -16.04 -6.87
N GLU A 110 -21.92 -15.66 -6.34
CA GLU A 110 -22.70 -16.52 -5.45
C GLU A 110 -23.42 -17.61 -6.22
N THR A 111 -23.47 -18.81 -5.61
CA THR A 111 -24.21 -19.96 -6.14
C THR A 111 -25.36 -20.28 -5.17
N GLY A 112 -26.42 -19.48 -5.17
CA GLY A 112 -27.54 -19.60 -4.26
C GLY A 112 -28.12 -18.25 -3.86
N ASP A 113 -28.83 -18.20 -2.73
CA ASP A 113 -29.50 -17.00 -2.23
C ASP A 113 -28.55 -15.99 -1.52
N GLY A 114 -27.28 -16.31 -1.40
CA GLY A 114 -26.26 -15.46 -0.77
C GLY A 114 -26.30 -15.41 0.76
N SER A 115 -27.34 -15.89 1.42
CA SER A 115 -27.46 -15.82 2.88
C SER A 115 -26.37 -16.62 3.58
N ASN A 116 -26.08 -17.82 3.09
CA ASN A 116 -25.01 -18.68 3.61
C ASN A 116 -23.62 -18.09 3.35
N THR A 117 -23.43 -17.41 2.22
CA THR A 117 -22.17 -16.74 1.87
C THR A 117 -21.86 -15.64 2.88
N LYS A 118 -22.80 -14.72 3.10
CA LYS A 118 -22.66 -13.63 4.05
C LYS A 118 -22.42 -14.15 5.46
N ALA A 119 -23.22 -15.12 5.92
CA ALA A 119 -23.09 -15.69 7.26
C ALA A 119 -21.70 -16.31 7.48
N HIS A 120 -21.16 -17.04 6.50
CA HIS A 120 -19.83 -17.63 6.57
C HIS A 120 -18.74 -16.56 6.65
N VAL A 121 -18.77 -15.57 5.76
CA VAL A 121 -17.75 -14.50 5.70
C VAL A 121 -17.75 -13.69 6.99
N LEU A 122 -18.91 -13.32 7.54
CA LEU A 122 -19.00 -12.60 8.80
C LEU A 122 -18.50 -13.44 10.00
N ALA A 123 -18.76 -14.73 10.00
CA ALA A 123 -18.29 -15.62 11.06
C ALA A 123 -16.76 -15.79 11.03
N THR A 124 -16.16 -16.02 9.85
CA THR A 124 -14.69 -16.12 9.71
C THR A 124 -14.00 -14.81 10.02
N TYR A 125 -14.57 -13.67 9.61
CA TYR A 125 -14.08 -12.35 10.01
C TYR A 125 -14.06 -12.18 11.53
N SER A 126 -15.20 -12.45 12.20
CA SER A 126 -15.31 -12.34 13.65
C SER A 126 -14.30 -13.22 14.38
N ASN A 127 -14.13 -14.46 13.92
CA ASN A 127 -13.16 -15.39 14.50
C ASN A 127 -11.71 -14.95 14.26
N ALA A 128 -11.40 -14.38 13.08
CA ALA A 128 -10.10 -13.79 12.78
C ALA A 128 -9.80 -12.57 13.67
N VAL A 129 -10.81 -11.71 13.94
CA VAL A 129 -10.69 -10.60 14.89
C VAL A 129 -10.29 -11.12 16.29
N GLN A 130 -10.99 -12.14 16.80
CA GLN A 130 -10.67 -12.73 18.11
C GLN A 130 -9.29 -13.39 18.12
N PHE A 131 -8.91 -14.05 17.05
CA PHE A 131 -7.57 -14.64 16.91
C PHE A 131 -6.47 -13.56 16.97
N PHE A 132 -6.59 -12.49 16.18
CA PHE A 132 -5.58 -11.44 16.21
C PHE A 132 -5.61 -10.61 17.49
N ALA A 133 -6.75 -10.49 18.15
CA ALA A 133 -6.80 -9.92 19.51
C ALA A 133 -5.96 -10.76 20.50
N TYR A 134 -6.04 -12.10 20.41
CA TYR A 134 -5.18 -12.99 21.19
C TYR A 134 -3.69 -12.82 20.83
N ILE A 135 -3.34 -12.82 19.57
CA ILE A 135 -1.95 -12.68 19.10
C ILE A 135 -1.38 -11.31 19.50
N CYS A 136 -2.14 -10.24 19.27
CA CYS A 136 -1.70 -8.88 19.61
C CYS A 136 -1.49 -8.71 21.13
N LYS A 137 -2.37 -9.28 21.96
CA LYS A 137 -2.15 -9.32 23.43
C LYS A 137 -0.90 -10.11 23.81
N LYS A 138 -0.70 -11.28 23.20
CA LYS A 138 0.42 -12.17 23.49
C LYS A 138 1.78 -11.53 23.20
N TYR A 139 1.88 -10.75 22.15
CA TYR A 139 3.14 -10.16 21.67
C TYR A 139 3.25 -8.64 21.91
N GLY A 140 2.25 -8.01 22.49
CA GLY A 140 2.22 -6.55 22.72
C GLY A 140 2.07 -5.74 21.44
N PHE A 141 1.42 -6.27 20.42
CA PHE A 141 1.26 -5.61 19.14
C PHE A 141 0.15 -4.56 19.16
N ASN A 142 0.36 -3.44 18.45
CA ASN A 142 -0.70 -2.48 18.17
C ASN A 142 -1.40 -2.86 16.86
N PRO A 143 -2.65 -3.38 16.88
CA PRO A 143 -3.34 -3.81 15.68
C PRO A 143 -3.69 -2.67 14.72
N GLU A 144 -3.82 -1.43 15.20
CA GLU A 144 -4.15 -0.27 14.37
C GLU A 144 -2.99 0.18 13.48
N ASN A 145 -1.78 -0.31 13.74
CA ASN A 145 -0.64 -0.08 12.87
C ASN A 145 -0.67 -1.03 11.66
N GLY A 146 -0.93 -0.50 10.47
CA GLY A 146 -0.97 -1.26 9.23
C GLY A 146 0.36 -1.92 8.82
N ASN A 147 1.47 -1.61 9.49
CA ASN A 147 2.74 -2.35 9.33
C ASN A 147 2.84 -3.56 10.27
N VAL A 148 1.95 -3.64 11.25
CA VAL A 148 1.89 -4.73 12.23
C VAL A 148 0.80 -5.74 11.86
N LEU A 149 -0.38 -5.26 11.49
CA LEU A 149 -1.49 -6.13 11.07
C LEU A 149 -1.96 -5.73 9.68
N MET A 150 -1.82 -6.64 8.73
CA MET A 150 -2.09 -6.40 7.31
C MET A 150 -2.71 -7.61 6.62
N SER A 151 -3.32 -7.38 5.47
CA SER A 151 -3.75 -8.43 4.55
C SER A 151 -2.61 -8.85 3.61
N HIS A 152 -2.81 -9.93 2.85
CA HIS A 152 -1.90 -10.31 1.76
C HIS A 152 -1.83 -9.20 0.71
N HIS A 153 -2.98 -8.64 0.34
CA HIS A 153 -3.05 -7.51 -0.60
C HIS A 153 -2.21 -6.31 -0.13
N GLU A 154 -2.37 -5.88 1.12
CA GLU A 154 -1.56 -4.78 1.69
C GLU A 154 -0.07 -5.14 1.76
N GLY A 155 0.27 -6.40 2.04
CA GLY A 155 1.63 -6.92 2.01
C GLY A 155 2.25 -6.85 0.61
N HIS A 156 1.46 -7.13 -0.43
CA HIS A 156 1.87 -6.94 -1.82
C HIS A 156 2.15 -5.46 -2.12
N LEU A 157 1.24 -4.55 -1.77
CA LEU A 157 1.44 -3.11 -1.95
C LEU A 157 2.70 -2.59 -1.23
N LYS A 158 3.03 -3.17 -0.07
CA LYS A 158 4.26 -2.88 0.68
C LYS A 158 5.51 -3.57 0.09
N GLY A 159 5.35 -4.42 -0.92
CA GLY A 159 6.44 -5.14 -1.58
C GLY A 159 7.06 -6.26 -0.74
N ILE A 160 6.33 -6.85 0.22
CA ILE A 160 6.77 -7.97 1.05
C ILE A 160 5.97 -9.26 0.81
N ALA A 161 5.08 -9.25 -0.17
CA ALA A 161 4.28 -10.41 -0.54
C ALA A 161 4.11 -10.48 -2.07
N SER A 162 3.70 -11.64 -2.59
CA SER A 162 3.28 -11.85 -3.96
C SER A 162 1.95 -11.13 -4.25
N ASN A 163 1.62 -10.96 -5.54
CA ASN A 163 0.40 -10.27 -5.93
C ASN A 163 -0.83 -11.14 -5.72
N HIS A 164 -1.58 -10.84 -4.66
CA HIS A 164 -2.87 -11.46 -4.34
C HIS A 164 -3.82 -10.41 -3.77
N GLY A 165 -5.14 -10.62 -3.94
CA GLY A 165 -6.18 -9.68 -3.51
C GLY A 165 -6.89 -10.08 -2.21
N ASP A 166 -6.39 -11.10 -1.51
CA ASP A 166 -7.02 -11.68 -0.33
C ASP A 166 -6.68 -10.93 0.97
N PRO A 167 -7.61 -10.88 1.92
CA PRO A 167 -9.01 -11.33 1.87
C PRO A 167 -9.99 -10.30 1.31
N GLU A 168 -9.53 -9.11 0.88
CA GLU A 168 -10.37 -7.98 0.47
C GLU A 168 -11.29 -8.34 -0.70
N HIS A 169 -10.85 -9.19 -1.64
CA HIS A 169 -11.65 -9.61 -2.80
C HIS A 169 -13.01 -10.24 -2.43
N ILE A 170 -13.13 -10.85 -1.24
CA ILE A 170 -14.40 -11.39 -0.75
C ILE A 170 -15.05 -10.47 0.28
N TRP A 171 -14.27 -9.74 1.08
CA TRP A 171 -14.74 -8.87 2.14
C TRP A 171 -15.50 -7.65 1.64
N GLU A 172 -15.03 -7.03 0.55
CA GLU A 172 -15.61 -5.80 -0.01
C GLU A 172 -17.10 -5.93 -0.29
N LYS A 173 -17.56 -7.08 -0.79
CA LYS A 173 -18.98 -7.32 -1.07
C LYS A 173 -19.86 -7.26 0.18
N PHE A 174 -19.30 -7.49 1.35
CA PHE A 174 -20.00 -7.50 2.64
C PHE A 174 -19.69 -6.28 3.51
N GLY A 175 -19.08 -5.24 2.93
CA GLY A 175 -18.78 -4.00 3.63
C GLY A 175 -17.67 -4.14 4.68
N LEU A 176 -16.81 -5.15 4.57
CA LEU A 176 -15.68 -5.36 5.45
C LEU A 176 -14.40 -4.78 4.84
N SER A 177 -13.50 -4.29 5.70
CA SER A 177 -12.22 -3.72 5.29
C SER A 177 -11.13 -3.97 6.32
N MET A 178 -9.87 -3.86 5.92
CA MET A 178 -8.74 -3.98 6.84
C MET A 178 -8.72 -2.87 7.91
N ASP A 179 -9.14 -1.65 7.58
CA ASP A 179 -9.23 -0.57 8.57
C ASP A 179 -10.26 -0.87 9.66
N GLN A 180 -11.43 -1.39 9.27
CA GLN A 180 -12.43 -1.83 10.24
C GLN A 180 -11.92 -3.03 11.04
N PHE A 181 -11.27 -3.99 10.38
CA PHE A 181 -10.72 -5.17 11.02
C PHE A 181 -9.72 -4.80 12.14
N ARG A 182 -8.80 -3.87 11.88
CA ARG A 182 -7.84 -3.39 12.89
C ARG A 182 -8.52 -2.76 14.10
N LYS A 183 -9.54 -1.93 13.88
CA LYS A 183 -10.36 -1.31 14.96
C LYS A 183 -11.10 -2.39 15.76
N ASP A 184 -11.66 -3.37 15.10
CA ASP A 184 -12.38 -4.47 15.74
C ASP A 184 -11.45 -5.37 16.55
N VAL A 185 -10.24 -5.64 16.05
CA VAL A 185 -9.19 -6.32 16.82
C VAL A 185 -8.85 -5.51 18.09
N LYS A 186 -8.72 -4.18 17.97
CA LYS A 186 -8.46 -3.30 19.13
C LYS A 186 -9.57 -3.35 20.16
N LYS A 187 -10.83 -3.28 19.73
CA LYS A 187 -12.01 -3.43 20.61
C LYS A 187 -12.01 -4.79 21.30
N ALA A 188 -11.79 -5.87 20.56
CA ALA A 188 -11.72 -7.22 21.13
C ALA A 188 -10.57 -7.38 22.15
N MET A 189 -9.43 -6.71 21.94
CA MET A 189 -8.36 -6.64 22.94
C MET A 189 -8.81 -5.97 24.24
N ASN A 190 -9.68 -4.97 24.15
CA ASN A 190 -10.22 -4.26 25.33
C ASN A 190 -11.37 -5.03 25.99
N GLY A 191 -11.82 -6.16 25.44
CA GLY A 191 -12.97 -6.92 25.95
C GLY A 191 -14.32 -6.35 25.51
N GLU A 192 -14.33 -5.42 24.57
CA GLU A 192 -15.53 -4.82 24.00
C GLU A 192 -16.21 -5.79 23.02
N SER A 193 -17.54 -5.73 22.93
CA SER A 193 -18.29 -6.50 21.94
C SER A 193 -18.01 -5.99 20.54
N VAL A 194 -17.56 -6.90 19.67
CA VAL A 194 -17.45 -6.63 18.24
C VAL A 194 -18.76 -7.05 17.59
N THR A 195 -19.59 -6.08 17.23
CA THR A 195 -20.79 -6.31 16.44
C THR A 195 -20.36 -6.41 14.97
N THR A 196 -20.33 -7.62 14.44
CA THR A 196 -20.15 -7.91 13.00
C THR A 196 -21.46 -7.66 12.24
N THR A 197 -22.10 -6.54 12.50
CA THR A 197 -23.21 -6.10 11.65
C THR A 197 -22.56 -5.35 10.50
N PRO A 198 -22.76 -5.76 9.23
CA PRO A 198 -22.45 -4.90 8.12
C PRO A 198 -23.19 -3.60 8.38
N SER A 199 -22.52 -2.49 8.39
CA SER A 199 -23.19 -1.19 8.47
C SER A 199 -23.93 -0.94 7.16
N VAL A 200 -25.07 -1.62 6.98
CA VAL A 200 -26.19 -1.09 6.23
C VAL A 200 -26.87 -0.18 7.23
N ALA A 201 -26.30 0.97 7.46
CA ALA A 201 -26.91 2.00 8.29
C ALA A 201 -28.02 2.67 7.46
N VAL A 202 -29.23 2.18 7.67
CA VAL A 202 -30.36 3.06 7.88
C VAL A 202 -30.33 3.31 9.39
N ASP A 203 -29.61 4.31 9.84
CA ASP A 203 -29.83 4.85 11.19
C ASP A 203 -29.63 6.37 11.18
N ASN A 204 -30.72 7.05 11.61
CA ASN A 204 -30.76 8.42 11.97
C ASN A 204 -30.11 8.61 13.35
N SER A 205 -28.82 8.78 13.41
CA SER A 205 -28.17 9.50 14.51
C SER A 205 -26.75 9.90 14.13
N SER A 206 -26.55 11.20 14.07
CA SER A 206 -25.36 12.04 14.17
C SER A 206 -23.99 11.37 14.32
N ASP A 207 -23.08 11.78 13.39
CA ASP A 207 -21.62 11.78 13.45
C ASP A 207 -20.86 10.70 12.66
N ASP A 208 -21.08 10.61 11.34
CA ASP A 208 -19.99 10.41 10.37
C ASP A 208 -20.37 10.96 8.98
N LYS A 209 -20.67 12.26 8.94
CA LYS A 209 -20.97 12.99 7.69
C LYS A 209 -19.70 13.46 6.97
N SER A 210 -18.50 13.10 7.43
CA SER A 210 -17.29 13.72 6.86
C SER A 210 -16.84 13.07 5.55
N SER A 211 -16.99 11.77 5.39
CA SER A 211 -16.59 11.07 4.15
C SER A 211 -17.61 11.17 3.01
N GLN A 212 -18.89 11.40 3.32
CA GLN A 212 -19.93 11.63 2.29
C GLN A 212 -19.98 13.06 1.77
N LYS A 213 -19.34 14.01 2.46
CA LYS A 213 -19.27 15.39 1.98
C LYS A 213 -18.34 15.47 0.78
N ILE A 214 -18.89 15.88 -0.34
CA ILE A 214 -18.13 16.13 -1.57
C ILE A 214 -17.81 17.62 -1.63
N ASN A 215 -16.52 17.92 -1.61
CA ASN A 215 -16.03 19.27 -1.84
C ASN A 215 -15.99 19.53 -3.35
N THR A 216 -16.34 20.72 -3.79
CA THR A 216 -16.24 21.08 -5.21
C THR A 216 -14.79 21.04 -5.65
N LEU A 217 -14.52 20.29 -6.71
CA LEU A 217 -13.22 20.21 -7.37
C LEU A 217 -13.48 19.99 -8.86
N ASN A 218 -13.06 20.92 -9.70
CA ASN A 218 -13.25 20.82 -11.15
C ASN A 218 -11.94 20.53 -11.85
N GLY A 219 -11.94 19.55 -12.73
CA GLY A 219 -10.75 19.13 -13.43
C GLY A 219 -10.99 17.90 -14.29
N THR A 220 -9.90 17.28 -14.66
CA THR A 220 -9.90 15.98 -15.33
C THR A 220 -9.01 15.02 -14.59
N VAL A 221 -9.42 13.77 -14.50
CA VAL A 221 -8.62 12.66 -13.99
C VAL A 221 -8.35 11.68 -15.13
N THR A 222 -7.10 11.38 -15.37
CA THR A 222 -6.65 10.38 -16.35
C THR A 222 -6.24 9.11 -15.61
N ILE A 223 -6.77 7.97 -16.02
CA ILE A 223 -6.38 6.68 -15.46
C ILE A 223 -5.03 6.27 -16.05
N ILE A 224 -4.04 6.11 -15.18
CA ILE A 224 -2.68 5.72 -15.51
C ILE A 224 -2.34 4.30 -15.00
N TYR A 225 -3.29 3.66 -14.31
CA TYR A 225 -3.19 2.28 -13.86
C TYR A 225 -3.02 1.33 -15.04
N LYS A 226 -2.01 0.44 -14.97
CA LYS A 226 -1.61 -0.46 -16.07
C LYS A 226 -1.96 -1.93 -15.81
N GLY A 227 -2.65 -2.23 -14.73
CA GLY A 227 -3.14 -3.59 -14.47
C GLY A 227 -4.16 -4.02 -15.52
N SER A 228 -4.10 -5.28 -15.93
CA SER A 228 -5.03 -5.86 -16.93
C SER A 228 -6.48 -5.95 -16.42
N ASP A 229 -6.68 -5.87 -15.11
CA ASP A 229 -7.97 -5.87 -14.41
C ASP A 229 -8.68 -4.50 -14.45
N GLY A 230 -7.97 -3.42 -14.86
CA GLY A 230 -8.52 -2.07 -14.93
C GLY A 230 -8.76 -1.44 -13.56
N LEU A 231 -9.25 -0.19 -13.56
CA LEU A 231 -9.54 0.58 -12.35
C LEU A 231 -11.04 0.70 -12.13
N ASN A 232 -11.51 0.33 -10.95
CA ASN A 232 -12.92 0.35 -10.58
C ASN A 232 -13.47 1.78 -10.45
N LEU A 233 -14.57 2.07 -11.15
CA LEU A 233 -15.41 3.25 -10.96
C LEU A 233 -16.63 2.83 -10.12
N ARG A 234 -16.85 3.51 -8.98
CA ARG A 234 -17.79 3.08 -7.95
C ARG A 234 -18.96 4.06 -7.80
N THR A 235 -20.07 3.56 -7.26
CA THR A 235 -21.28 4.37 -7.05
C THR A 235 -21.20 5.33 -5.85
N ALA A 236 -20.21 5.15 -4.96
CA ALA A 236 -19.96 6.00 -3.81
C ALA A 236 -18.44 6.09 -3.51
N PRO A 237 -17.96 7.10 -2.74
CA PRO A 237 -16.56 7.30 -2.42
C PRO A 237 -16.08 6.32 -1.34
N SER A 238 -16.11 5.03 -1.66
CA SER A 238 -15.70 3.95 -0.76
C SER A 238 -15.22 2.74 -1.56
N VAL A 239 -14.22 2.05 -1.06
CA VAL A 239 -13.77 0.75 -1.63
C VAL A 239 -14.83 -0.34 -1.54
N THR A 240 -15.80 -0.18 -0.64
CA THR A 240 -16.93 -1.11 -0.45
C THR A 240 -18.15 -0.76 -1.30
N ALA A 241 -18.17 0.42 -1.94
CA ALA A 241 -19.27 0.79 -2.82
C ALA A 241 -19.30 -0.11 -4.06
N PRO A 242 -20.52 -0.43 -4.58
CA PRO A 242 -20.65 -1.23 -5.80
C PRO A 242 -19.81 -0.66 -6.95
N VAL A 243 -19.15 -1.54 -7.67
CA VAL A 243 -18.46 -1.19 -8.93
C VAL A 243 -19.53 -1.13 -10.02
N ASP A 244 -19.62 0.02 -10.67
CA ASP A 244 -20.53 0.24 -11.79
C ASP A 244 -19.82 0.02 -13.13
N GLN A 245 -18.56 0.45 -13.20
CA GLN A 245 -17.75 0.39 -14.41
C GLN A 245 -16.29 0.06 -14.06
N VAL A 246 -15.60 -0.67 -14.94
CA VAL A 246 -14.15 -0.85 -14.89
C VAL A 246 -13.52 -0.06 -16.04
N ALA A 247 -12.55 0.81 -15.73
CA ALA A 247 -11.86 1.62 -16.72
C ALA A 247 -10.44 1.08 -16.98
N HIS A 248 -10.15 0.73 -18.21
CA HIS A 248 -8.82 0.29 -18.69
C HIS A 248 -7.99 1.46 -19.27
N GLY A 249 -8.16 2.65 -18.71
CA GLY A 249 -7.56 3.90 -19.17
C GLY A 249 -8.63 4.98 -19.41
N GLY A 250 -8.25 6.08 -20.04
CA GLY A 250 -9.15 7.17 -20.36
C GLY A 250 -9.08 8.34 -19.40
N THR A 251 -9.74 9.45 -19.80
CA THR A 251 -9.79 10.69 -19.02
C THR A 251 -11.24 11.04 -18.72
N PHE A 252 -11.52 11.34 -17.46
CA PHE A 252 -12.86 11.63 -16.94
C PHE A 252 -12.92 13.05 -16.38
N THR A 253 -14.07 13.72 -16.54
CA THR A 253 -14.31 15.02 -15.92
C THR A 253 -14.60 14.82 -14.43
N VAL A 254 -13.87 15.52 -13.59
CA VAL A 254 -14.05 15.58 -12.14
C VAL A 254 -14.87 16.82 -11.77
N ILE A 255 -15.87 16.64 -10.90
CA ILE A 255 -16.74 17.69 -10.37
C ILE A 255 -16.66 17.82 -8.85
N GLY A 256 -15.89 16.96 -8.18
CA GLY A 256 -15.71 17.02 -6.75
C GLY A 256 -14.67 16.02 -6.24
N ILE A 257 -14.37 16.16 -4.96
CA ILE A 257 -13.49 15.24 -4.21
C ILE A 257 -14.13 14.94 -2.84
N SER A 258 -14.01 13.72 -2.36
CA SER A 258 -14.48 13.36 -1.01
C SER A 258 -13.76 14.17 0.07
N ALA A 259 -14.40 14.36 1.22
CA ALA A 259 -13.83 15.18 2.30
C ALA A 259 -12.50 14.63 2.85
N ASP A 260 -12.28 13.32 2.74
CA ASP A 260 -11.04 12.62 3.08
C ASP A 260 -9.99 12.65 1.94
N GLU A 261 -10.33 13.30 0.80
CA GLU A 261 -9.50 13.47 -0.40
C GLU A 261 -9.08 12.16 -1.08
N LYS A 262 -9.72 11.04 -0.78
CA LYS A 262 -9.38 9.73 -1.34
C LYS A 262 -10.12 9.37 -2.63
N TRP A 263 -11.17 10.14 -3.00
CA TRP A 263 -12.05 9.82 -4.11
C TRP A 263 -12.40 11.04 -4.93
N TYR A 264 -12.16 10.99 -6.23
CA TYR A 264 -12.71 11.97 -7.17
C TYR A 264 -14.14 11.61 -7.54
N LYS A 265 -15.05 12.59 -7.49
CA LYS A 265 -16.40 12.48 -8.04
C LYS A 265 -16.37 12.86 -9.51
N LEU A 266 -16.80 11.95 -10.36
CA LEU A 266 -16.85 12.14 -11.80
C LEU A 266 -18.18 12.77 -12.23
N LYS A 267 -18.19 13.43 -13.40
CA LYS A 267 -19.40 14.07 -13.96
C LYS A 267 -20.51 13.05 -14.27
N ASN A 268 -20.17 11.80 -14.55
CA ASN A 268 -21.14 10.71 -14.73
C ASN A 268 -21.75 10.18 -13.42
N GLY A 269 -21.43 10.78 -12.27
CA GLY A 269 -21.94 10.40 -10.96
C GLY A 269 -21.11 9.36 -10.22
N LEU A 270 -20.16 8.68 -10.87
CA LEU A 270 -19.31 7.67 -10.29
C LEU A 270 -18.13 8.30 -9.53
N PHE A 271 -17.42 7.45 -8.80
CA PHE A 271 -16.24 7.80 -8.05
C PHE A 271 -15.05 6.95 -8.48
N VAL A 272 -13.89 7.58 -8.56
CA VAL A 272 -12.62 6.91 -8.80
C VAL A 272 -11.65 7.28 -7.68
N THR A 273 -10.78 6.36 -7.30
CA THR A 273 -9.75 6.63 -6.29
C THR A 273 -8.87 7.81 -6.68
N ALA A 274 -8.39 8.55 -5.69
CA ALA A 274 -7.44 9.64 -5.87
C ALA A 274 -5.98 9.21 -5.63
N ILE A 275 -5.69 7.91 -5.67
CA ILE A 275 -4.34 7.38 -5.49
C ILE A 275 -3.48 7.78 -6.69
N PRO A 276 -2.36 8.52 -6.51
CA PRO A 276 -1.53 9.03 -7.59
C PRO A 276 -0.90 7.97 -8.49
N ASP A 277 -0.67 6.77 -7.97
CA ASP A 277 -0.14 5.65 -8.76
C ASP A 277 -1.15 5.07 -9.78
N TYR A 278 -2.44 5.38 -9.58
CA TYR A 278 -3.53 4.86 -10.41
C TYR A 278 -4.15 5.91 -11.31
N VAL A 279 -4.08 7.18 -10.90
CA VAL A 279 -4.73 8.28 -11.61
C VAL A 279 -3.86 9.55 -11.59
N SER A 280 -3.97 10.34 -12.66
CA SER A 280 -3.36 11.67 -12.76
C SER A 280 -4.46 12.71 -12.85
N PHE A 281 -4.49 13.67 -11.92
CA PHE A 281 -5.50 14.74 -11.88
C PHE A 281 -4.94 16.06 -12.43
N LYS A 282 -5.76 16.77 -13.22
CA LYS A 282 -5.48 18.12 -13.72
C LYS A 282 -6.68 19.03 -13.44
N ALA A 283 -6.49 20.08 -12.65
CA ALA A 283 -7.53 21.07 -12.34
C ALA A 283 -7.89 21.96 -13.56
N THR A 284 -9.14 22.46 -13.60
CA THR A 284 -9.54 23.51 -14.56
C THR A 284 -9.00 24.90 -14.17
N GLU A 285 -8.92 25.81 -15.13
CA GLU A 285 -8.41 27.18 -14.89
C GLU A 285 -9.24 27.95 -13.82
N GLU A 286 -10.56 27.77 -13.77
CA GLU A 286 -11.43 28.42 -12.79
C GLU A 286 -11.14 28.07 -11.34
N GLN A 287 -10.53 26.92 -11.07
CA GLN A 287 -10.14 26.53 -9.71
C GLN A 287 -8.81 27.14 -9.25
N LYS A 288 -8.03 27.71 -10.14
CA LYS A 288 -6.80 28.41 -9.76
C LYS A 288 -7.08 29.69 -8.97
N GLU A 289 -8.26 30.28 -9.10
CA GLU A 289 -8.64 31.54 -8.44
C GLU A 289 -9.44 31.39 -7.13
N SER A 290 -10.17 30.28 -6.90
CA SER A 290 -11.13 30.17 -5.79
C SER A 290 -10.56 29.71 -4.44
N THR A 291 -9.26 29.45 -4.32
CA THR A 291 -8.64 28.86 -3.11
C THR A 291 -7.92 29.85 -2.20
N ALA A 292 -8.25 31.16 -2.29
CA ALA A 292 -7.77 32.15 -1.35
C ALA A 292 -8.59 32.07 -0.04
N GLY A 293 -8.14 31.32 0.95
CA GLY A 293 -8.70 31.47 2.30
C GLY A 293 -8.82 30.28 3.23
N THR A 294 -8.37 29.05 2.89
CA THR A 294 -8.53 27.92 3.81
C THR A 294 -7.30 27.03 3.84
N GLY A 295 -6.40 27.20 4.82
CA GLY A 295 -5.42 26.25 5.35
C GLY A 295 -4.75 25.24 4.40
N TYR A 296 -4.50 25.57 3.15
CA TYR A 296 -3.93 24.66 2.16
C TYR A 296 -2.44 24.90 1.91
N PHE A 297 -1.70 23.82 1.71
CA PHE A 297 -0.33 23.85 1.16
C PHE A 297 -0.40 23.90 -0.36
N ARG A 298 0.14 24.97 -0.95
CA ARG A 298 0.05 25.22 -2.40
C ARG A 298 1.37 24.93 -3.09
N VAL A 299 1.29 24.26 -4.24
CA VAL A 299 2.45 23.96 -5.07
C VAL A 299 2.50 24.94 -6.23
N ARG A 300 3.45 25.87 -6.20
CA ARG A 300 3.64 26.95 -7.18
C ARG A 300 5.12 27.13 -7.52
N LYS A 301 5.43 27.82 -8.61
CA LYS A 301 6.81 28.27 -8.89
C LYS A 301 7.22 29.42 -7.95
N THR A 302 6.33 30.39 -7.77
CA THR A 302 6.48 31.50 -6.81
C THR A 302 5.14 31.75 -6.14
N TRP A 303 5.15 32.34 -4.93
CA TRP A 303 3.91 32.66 -4.23
C TRP A 303 3.06 33.68 -4.99
N ASP A 304 3.71 34.72 -5.53
CA ASP A 304 3.03 35.87 -6.15
C ASP A 304 2.42 35.55 -7.51
N ASN A 305 2.79 34.43 -8.13
CA ASN A 305 2.22 34.02 -9.42
C ASN A 305 1.26 32.83 -9.24
N ALA A 306 0.00 33.14 -8.95
CA ALA A 306 -1.06 32.17 -8.78
C ALA A 306 -1.30 31.29 -10.02
N ASN A 307 -1.00 31.77 -11.22
CA ASN A 307 -1.14 31.02 -12.47
C ASN A 307 -0.16 29.85 -12.58
N THR A 308 0.88 29.81 -11.74
CA THR A 308 1.81 28.68 -11.68
C THR A 308 1.36 27.58 -10.72
N GLN A 309 0.20 27.70 -10.07
CA GLN A 309 -0.26 26.69 -9.14
C GLN A 309 -0.66 25.40 -9.84
N ILE A 310 -0.03 24.30 -9.45
CA ILE A 310 -0.32 22.94 -9.97
C ILE A 310 -1.07 22.07 -8.95
N GLY A 311 -1.17 22.52 -7.69
CA GLY A 311 -1.91 21.82 -6.66
C GLY A 311 -2.10 22.62 -5.39
N ALA A 312 -3.14 22.25 -4.60
CA ALA A 312 -3.39 22.76 -3.27
C ALA A 312 -3.92 21.62 -2.38
N PHE A 313 -3.26 21.37 -1.27
CA PHE A 313 -3.50 20.22 -0.42
C PHE A 313 -3.66 20.63 1.03
N LYS A 314 -4.54 19.98 1.78
CA LYS A 314 -4.64 20.15 3.23
C LYS A 314 -3.49 19.48 3.97
N GLN A 315 -2.96 18.41 3.42
CA GLN A 315 -1.81 17.70 3.98
C GLN A 315 -0.52 18.16 3.28
N LYS A 316 0.46 18.54 4.09
CA LYS A 316 1.76 19.02 3.63
C LYS A 316 2.49 17.98 2.78
N GLU A 317 2.40 16.73 3.16
CA GLU A 317 3.04 15.59 2.50
C GLU A 317 2.59 15.44 1.05
N ASN A 318 1.30 15.56 0.77
CA ASN A 318 0.74 15.49 -0.58
C ASN A 318 1.24 16.64 -1.47
N ALA A 319 1.36 17.84 -0.90
CA ALA A 319 1.94 18.98 -1.61
C ALA A 319 3.43 18.77 -1.91
N ILE A 320 4.18 18.20 -0.97
CA ILE A 320 5.59 17.87 -1.14
C ILE A 320 5.77 16.81 -2.24
N ASP A 321 4.93 15.78 -2.28
CA ASP A 321 5.04 14.71 -3.27
C ASP A 321 4.72 15.21 -4.68
N LEU A 322 3.72 16.08 -4.84
CA LEU A 322 3.50 16.76 -6.13
C LEU A 322 4.67 17.68 -6.50
N CYS A 323 5.23 18.40 -5.53
CA CYS A 323 6.37 19.28 -5.75
C CYS A 323 7.61 18.49 -6.22
N LYS A 324 7.92 17.32 -5.62
CA LYS A 324 9.02 16.45 -6.02
C LYS A 324 8.91 15.95 -7.47
N GLN A 325 7.70 15.79 -7.97
CA GLN A 325 7.44 15.34 -9.34
C GLN A 325 7.55 16.46 -10.37
N ASN A 326 7.62 17.71 -9.92
CA ASN A 326 7.58 18.90 -10.78
C ASN A 326 8.75 19.83 -10.44
N SER A 327 9.84 19.71 -11.18
CA SER A 327 11.04 20.54 -11.01
C SER A 327 10.71 22.03 -11.14
N GLY A 328 11.30 22.86 -10.29
CA GLY A 328 11.09 24.32 -10.26
C GLY A 328 9.82 24.78 -9.52
N TYR A 329 9.09 23.84 -8.87
CA TYR A 329 7.93 24.15 -8.04
C TYR A 329 8.29 24.09 -6.55
N LYS A 330 7.57 24.87 -5.73
CA LYS A 330 7.76 24.99 -4.29
C LYS A 330 6.44 24.77 -3.58
N VAL A 331 6.48 24.36 -2.33
CA VAL A 331 5.29 24.28 -1.48
C VAL A 331 5.23 25.49 -0.58
N PHE A 332 4.10 26.18 -0.61
CA PHE A 332 3.81 27.34 0.22
C PHE A 332 2.68 27.03 1.19
N ASP A 333 2.75 27.56 2.40
CA ASP A 333 1.63 27.57 3.34
C ASP A 333 0.62 28.70 2.96
N ASN A 334 -0.40 28.83 3.79
CA ASN A 334 -1.47 29.81 3.57
C ASN A 334 -1.05 31.27 3.71
N SER A 335 0.09 31.52 4.38
CA SER A 335 0.67 32.85 4.54
C SER A 335 1.63 33.23 3.40
N GLY A 336 1.87 32.31 2.47
CA GLY A 336 2.85 32.47 1.40
C GLY A 336 4.28 32.11 1.83
N LYS A 337 4.46 31.58 3.03
CA LYS A 337 5.75 31.10 3.48
C LYS A 337 6.12 29.83 2.75
N GLU A 338 7.28 29.79 2.14
CA GLU A 338 7.85 28.57 1.56
C GLU A 338 8.14 27.57 2.69
N ILE A 339 7.54 26.38 2.60
CA ILE A 339 7.67 25.31 3.63
C ILE A 339 8.37 24.06 3.11
N TYR A 340 8.51 23.96 1.80
CA TYR A 340 9.33 22.95 1.15
C TYR A 340 10.06 23.66 0.01
N PRO A 341 11.41 23.73 0.10
CA PRO A 341 12.20 24.41 -0.90
C PRO A 341 12.05 23.73 -2.24
N CYS A 342 12.07 24.50 -3.29
CA CYS A 342 12.39 23.98 -4.62
C CYS A 342 13.62 23.10 -4.44
N ILE A 343 13.58 21.86 -4.91
CA ILE A 343 14.79 21.13 -5.22
C ILE A 343 15.53 22.05 -6.16
N ALA A 344 16.62 22.64 -5.68
CA ALA A 344 17.37 23.61 -6.45
C ALA A 344 17.61 22.99 -7.83
N GLU A 345 17.31 23.75 -8.88
CA GLU A 345 17.81 23.41 -10.20
C GLU A 345 19.26 23.02 -10.00
N ALA A 346 19.64 21.84 -10.51
CA ALA A 346 20.95 21.24 -10.35
C ALA A 346 22.02 22.34 -10.27
N SER A 347 22.79 22.38 -9.17
CA SER A 347 23.84 23.38 -9.05
C SER A 347 24.71 23.29 -10.29
N THR A 348 24.77 24.33 -11.08
CA THR A 348 25.48 24.36 -12.38
C THR A 348 27.00 24.44 -12.22
N GLY A 349 27.53 24.33 -10.99
CA GLY A 349 28.94 24.25 -10.71
C GLY A 349 29.41 22.79 -10.69
N SER A 350 30.34 22.43 -11.58
CA SER A 350 31.07 21.16 -11.49
C SER A 350 32.02 21.15 -10.31
N PHE A 351 32.15 19.99 -9.63
CA PHE A 351 33.10 19.79 -8.57
C PHE A 351 33.69 18.37 -8.60
N GLY A 352 34.84 18.19 -7.99
CA GLY A 352 35.45 16.89 -7.81
C GLY A 352 34.81 16.13 -6.65
N PHE A 353 34.57 14.83 -6.81
CA PHE A 353 34.18 13.91 -5.72
C PHE A 353 35.17 12.74 -5.70
N ARG A 354 35.89 12.59 -4.58
CA ARG A 354 36.83 11.49 -4.38
C ARG A 354 36.09 10.33 -3.76
N VAL A 355 35.83 9.27 -4.55
CA VAL A 355 35.23 8.02 -4.09
C VAL A 355 36.29 7.21 -3.35
N LYS A 356 35.95 6.73 -2.14
CA LYS A 356 36.82 5.96 -1.24
C LYS A 356 36.52 4.45 -1.28
N VAL A 357 35.40 4.04 -1.84
CA VAL A 357 34.95 2.64 -1.92
C VAL A 357 35.03 2.11 -3.34
N SER A 358 35.29 0.81 -3.48
CA SER A 358 35.47 0.20 -4.81
C SER A 358 34.15 -0.25 -5.48
N ASP A 359 33.05 -0.26 -4.73
CA ASP A 359 31.76 -0.88 -5.10
C ASP A 359 30.58 0.13 -5.17
N LEU A 360 30.88 1.42 -5.31
CA LEU A 360 29.87 2.44 -5.49
C LEU A 360 29.19 2.31 -6.87
N ARG A 361 27.91 1.98 -6.87
CA ARG A 361 27.13 1.71 -8.11
C ARG A 361 26.84 2.98 -8.87
N ILE A 362 26.96 2.89 -10.20
CA ILE A 362 26.49 3.93 -11.12
C ILE A 362 25.05 3.60 -11.51
N ARG A 363 24.11 4.50 -11.15
CA ARG A 363 22.67 4.30 -11.39
C ARG A 363 22.16 5.15 -12.55
N LYS A 364 21.08 4.71 -13.17
CA LYS A 364 20.45 5.42 -14.30
C LYS A 364 19.63 6.64 -13.89
N GLY A 365 19.53 6.92 -12.60
CA GLY A 365 18.86 8.09 -12.06
C GLY A 365 19.26 8.34 -10.60
N PRO A 366 18.89 9.51 -10.04
CA PRO A 366 19.26 9.93 -8.69
C PRO A 366 18.37 9.22 -7.66
N GLY A 367 18.78 8.04 -7.20
CA GLY A 367 18.07 7.28 -6.18
C GLY A 367 18.30 5.78 -6.24
N THR A 368 18.10 5.11 -5.10
CA THR A 368 18.18 3.64 -5.00
C THR A 368 17.06 2.90 -5.72
N THR A 369 15.99 3.59 -6.08
CA THR A 369 14.87 3.07 -6.88
C THR A 369 15.18 2.95 -8.37
N TYR A 370 16.22 3.63 -8.84
CA TYR A 370 16.65 3.52 -10.23
C TYR A 370 17.56 2.31 -10.42
N ASP A 371 17.42 1.64 -11.58
CA ASP A 371 18.36 0.61 -12.01
C ASP A 371 19.80 1.17 -12.08
N TYR A 372 20.76 0.27 -12.00
CA TYR A 372 22.18 0.57 -12.18
C TYR A 372 22.66 0.11 -13.55
N HIS A 373 23.77 0.72 -14.03
CA HIS A 373 24.42 0.27 -15.25
C HIS A 373 24.99 -1.13 -15.08
N LYS A 374 24.86 -1.93 -16.15
CA LYS A 374 25.39 -3.29 -16.23
C LYS A 374 26.33 -3.43 -17.41
N LYS A 375 27.44 -4.16 -17.23
CA LYS A 375 28.34 -4.59 -18.29
C LYS A 375 28.46 -6.12 -18.20
N ASN A 376 28.11 -6.81 -19.26
CA ASN A 376 28.07 -8.27 -19.30
C ASN A 376 27.23 -8.89 -18.16
N GLY A 377 26.08 -8.27 -17.84
CA GLY A 377 25.19 -8.71 -16.76
C GLY A 377 25.59 -8.29 -15.34
N ALA A 378 26.82 -7.86 -15.11
CA ALA A 378 27.32 -7.42 -13.79
C ALA A 378 27.14 -5.91 -13.57
N PRO A 379 26.94 -5.45 -12.30
CA PRO A 379 26.87 -4.03 -11.98
C PRO A 379 28.13 -3.28 -12.37
N VAL A 380 27.96 -2.04 -12.85
CA VAL A 380 29.08 -1.11 -13.09
C VAL A 380 29.27 -0.28 -11.81
N TYR A 381 30.52 -0.21 -11.36
CA TYR A 381 30.96 0.55 -10.19
C TYR A 381 31.94 1.66 -10.62
N THR A 382 32.02 2.73 -9.82
CA THR A 382 33.02 3.78 -10.07
C THR A 382 34.45 3.27 -9.85
N GLY A 383 34.63 2.34 -8.88
CA GLY A 383 35.95 2.13 -8.28
C GLY A 383 36.39 3.30 -7.41
N VAL A 384 37.55 3.16 -6.76
CA VAL A 384 38.18 4.22 -5.99
C VAL A 384 38.82 5.23 -6.96
N GLY A 385 38.61 6.55 -6.73
CA GLY A 385 39.15 7.58 -7.58
C GLY A 385 38.41 8.92 -7.47
N SER A 386 38.89 9.92 -8.20
CA SER A 386 38.25 11.23 -8.27
C SER A 386 37.42 11.36 -9.54
N PHE A 387 36.19 11.82 -9.38
CA PHE A 387 35.21 11.93 -10.46
C PHE A 387 34.67 13.37 -10.48
N THR A 388 34.43 13.91 -11.65
CA THR A 388 33.79 15.20 -11.83
C THR A 388 32.27 15.03 -11.80
N ILE A 389 31.63 15.69 -10.83
CA ILE A 389 30.18 15.81 -10.71
C ILE A 389 29.74 17.09 -11.40
N ILE A 390 28.83 16.99 -12.35
CA ILE A 390 28.37 18.14 -13.16
C ILE A 390 26.95 18.58 -12.78
N LYS A 391 26.23 17.77 -12.02
CA LYS A 391 24.87 18.02 -11.61
C LYS A 391 24.59 17.27 -10.31
N THR A 392 23.87 17.87 -9.39
CA THR A 392 23.42 17.18 -8.17
C THR A 392 21.90 17.16 -8.11
N LYS A 393 21.34 16.13 -7.52
CA LYS A 393 19.89 15.99 -7.30
C LYS A 393 19.64 15.18 -6.05
N ASP A 394 18.56 15.52 -5.33
CA ASP A 394 18.10 14.70 -4.22
C ASP A 394 17.36 13.46 -4.71
N GLY A 395 17.43 12.39 -3.93
CA GLY A 395 16.76 11.13 -4.26
C GLY A 395 16.88 10.12 -3.13
N PRO A 396 16.04 9.07 -3.12
CA PRO A 396 16.05 8.10 -2.05
C PRO A 396 17.37 7.33 -1.95
N GLY A 397 17.80 7.06 -0.71
CA GLY A 397 18.93 6.20 -0.40
C GLY A 397 20.31 6.87 -0.38
N ALA A 398 20.37 8.20 -0.44
CA ALA A 398 21.57 9.01 -0.16
C ALA A 398 21.16 10.43 0.22
N LYS A 399 22.03 11.15 0.91
CA LYS A 399 21.84 12.58 1.22
C LYS A 399 21.73 13.42 -0.05
N GLN A 400 22.52 13.09 -1.06
CA GLN A 400 22.51 13.73 -2.36
C GLN A 400 23.06 12.77 -3.42
N TRP A 401 22.60 12.91 -4.67
CA TRP A 401 23.07 12.17 -5.84
C TRP A 401 23.83 13.10 -6.77
N GLY A 402 24.95 12.62 -7.32
CA GLY A 402 25.79 13.36 -8.26
C GLY A 402 25.83 12.70 -9.64
N LEU A 403 25.60 13.51 -10.70
CA LEU A 403 25.75 13.06 -12.08
C LEU A 403 27.22 13.15 -12.49
N LEU A 404 27.77 12.02 -12.89
CA LEU A 404 29.12 11.93 -13.42
C LEU A 404 29.25 12.63 -14.77
N SER A 405 30.32 13.41 -14.98
CA SER A 405 30.59 14.10 -16.26
C SER A 405 30.65 13.14 -17.46
N SER A 406 31.16 11.93 -17.26
CA SER A 406 31.21 10.88 -18.30
C SER A 406 29.82 10.41 -18.79
N TYR A 407 28.76 10.70 -18.06
CA TYR A 407 27.36 10.36 -18.40
C TYR A 407 26.52 11.60 -18.75
N SER A 408 27.16 12.75 -19.02
CA SER A 408 26.47 14.03 -19.32
C SER A 408 25.51 13.95 -20.50
N LYS A 409 25.81 13.12 -21.53
CA LYS A 409 25.01 13.00 -22.76
C LYS A 409 23.59 12.44 -22.52
N ASN A 410 23.46 11.44 -21.66
CA ASN A 410 22.18 10.77 -21.38
C ASN A 410 21.65 11.11 -19.99
N GLU A 411 22.40 11.82 -19.17
CA GLU A 411 22.11 12.11 -17.78
C GLU A 411 21.74 10.87 -16.93
N ASP A 412 22.31 9.71 -17.25
CA ASP A 412 21.96 8.40 -16.69
C ASP A 412 23.05 7.77 -15.82
N GLY A 413 24.06 8.54 -15.39
CA GLY A 413 25.17 8.05 -14.57
C GLY A 413 25.26 8.74 -13.22
N TRP A 414 24.43 8.33 -12.25
CA TRP A 414 24.31 8.93 -10.93
C TRP A 414 24.97 8.08 -9.85
N ILE A 415 25.68 8.74 -8.93
CA ILE A 415 26.31 8.12 -7.76
C ILE A 415 25.85 8.83 -6.48
N ALA A 416 25.82 8.10 -5.37
CA ALA A 416 25.55 8.64 -4.05
C ALA A 416 26.75 9.48 -3.57
N LEU A 417 26.47 10.63 -2.95
CA LEU A 417 27.48 11.59 -2.48
C LEU A 417 27.56 11.62 -0.94
N ASP A 418 27.22 10.53 -0.26
CA ASP A 418 27.35 10.43 1.20
C ASP A 418 28.80 10.31 1.63
N ASP A 419 29.08 10.80 2.82
CA ASP A 419 30.45 10.87 3.41
C ASP A 419 31.08 9.48 3.55
N GLU A 420 30.27 8.43 3.66
CA GLU A 420 30.73 7.03 3.72
C GLU A 420 31.30 6.54 2.39
N PHE A 421 30.83 7.10 1.25
CA PHE A 421 31.30 6.71 -0.08
C PHE A 421 32.43 7.57 -0.61
N GLY A 422 32.55 8.82 -0.11
CA GLY A 422 33.59 9.74 -0.61
C GLY A 422 33.55 11.10 0.04
N GLU A 423 34.31 12.02 -0.56
CA GLU A 423 34.38 13.41 -0.12
C GLU A 423 34.45 14.37 -1.30
N LYS A 424 33.87 15.55 -1.13
CA LYS A 424 33.98 16.65 -2.09
C LYS A 424 35.39 17.17 -2.08
N VAL A 425 36.01 17.30 -3.24
CA VAL A 425 37.34 17.90 -3.42
C VAL A 425 37.21 19.17 -4.27
N ASN A 426 37.91 20.22 -3.86
CA ASN A 426 37.96 21.42 -4.65
C ASN A 426 38.76 21.12 -5.92
N SER A 427 38.20 21.45 -7.08
CA SER A 427 38.84 21.32 -8.40
C SER A 427 39.89 22.38 -8.58
#